data_e7f89f5d13e605370f6d6b82db77470b
#
_entry.id   e7f89f5d13e605370f6d6b82db77470b
#
_cell.length_a   1.000
_cell.length_b   1.000
_cell.length_c   1.000
_cell.angle_alpha   90.00
_cell.angle_beta   90.00
_cell.angle_gamma   90.00
#
_symmetry.space_group_name_H-M   'P 1'
#
loop_
_entity.id
_entity.type
_entity.pdbx_description
1 polymer ?
#
loop_
_entity_poly.entity_id
_entity_poly.type
_entity_poly.pdbx_seq_one_letter_code
_entity_poly.pdbx_strand_id
1 'polypeptide(L)'
;MKIATIFLLEFLFSFSLFGQSNNGLLQITHLTGDFYIFTTYKNYQGTPFPANGLYLVTDDGVVMIDSPWDTTQFQPLLDSIKLKHNKDVVMCIATHSHEDRTGGLNYYRQKGIKTYTTEQTYQICKAKGENLAEYIIQKDTTFKVGQYFFETYYAGAGHSPDNIVIWFEKNKVLYGGCLIKSVEANDLGNLSDANTKEWPKTIKKIQGKFEAPNYVIPGHQNWTDNSSLDHTLQLLKQHNK
;
A
#
# COMPACT_ATOMS: atom_id res chain seq x y z
N MET A 1 34.47 -60.98 -28.43
CA MET A 1 34.05 -59.57 -28.44
C MET A 1 32.74 -59.48 -27.68
N LYS A 2 32.74 -58.94 -26.46
CA LYS A 2 31.51 -58.70 -25.66
C LYS A 2 31.15 -57.24 -25.82
N ILE A 3 29.97 -56.93 -26.39
CA ILE A 3 29.42 -55.63 -26.56
C ILE A 3 28.67 -55.30 -25.26
N ALA A 4 29.12 -54.29 -24.52
CA ALA A 4 28.43 -53.77 -23.33
C ALA A 4 27.44 -52.67 -23.76
N THR A 5 26.17 -52.97 -23.57
CA THR A 5 25.09 -52.00 -23.82
C THR A 5 24.95 -51.11 -22.59
N ILE A 6 25.28 -49.83 -22.72
CA ILE A 6 25.08 -48.82 -21.66
C ILE A 6 23.65 -48.30 -21.80
N PHE A 7 22.82 -48.54 -20.76
CA PHE A 7 21.51 -47.93 -20.63
C PHE A 7 21.69 -46.53 -20.00
N LEU A 8 21.42 -45.49 -20.81
CA LEU A 8 21.34 -44.11 -20.32
C LEU A 8 19.95 -43.91 -19.72
N LEU A 9 19.88 -43.77 -18.42
CA LEU A 9 18.62 -43.47 -17.70
C LEU A 9 18.44 -41.94 -17.71
N GLU A 10 17.61 -41.43 -18.62
CA GLU A 10 17.20 -40.00 -18.61
C GLU A 10 16.22 -39.76 -17.46
N PHE A 11 16.69 -39.06 -16.46
CA PHE A 11 15.86 -38.52 -15.38
C PHE A 11 15.13 -37.29 -15.90
N LEU A 12 13.90 -37.45 -16.35
CA LEU A 12 12.98 -36.36 -16.66
C LEU A 12 12.54 -35.69 -15.34
N PHE A 13 13.20 -34.59 -14.96
CA PHE A 13 12.73 -33.71 -13.92
C PHE A 13 11.51 -32.97 -14.46
N SER A 14 10.32 -33.46 -14.12
CA SER A 14 9.07 -32.72 -14.32
C SER A 14 9.04 -31.54 -13.36
N PHE A 15 9.42 -30.35 -13.82
CA PHE A 15 9.10 -29.10 -13.13
C PHE A 15 7.59 -28.92 -13.21
N SER A 16 6.89 -29.28 -12.14
CA SER A 16 5.52 -28.83 -11.93
C SER A 16 5.56 -27.33 -11.67
N LEU A 17 5.31 -26.54 -12.71
CA LEU A 17 4.91 -25.15 -12.57
C LEU A 17 3.58 -25.15 -11.82
N PHE A 18 3.64 -24.98 -10.49
CA PHE A 18 2.49 -24.55 -9.73
C PHE A 18 2.13 -23.14 -10.18
N GLY A 19 1.35 -23.07 -11.26
CA GLY A 19 0.66 -21.85 -11.63
C GLY A 19 -0.29 -21.49 -10.49
N GLN A 20 0.09 -20.51 -9.67
CA GLN A 20 -0.86 -19.84 -8.79
C GLN A 20 -1.96 -19.28 -9.70
N SER A 21 -3.17 -19.85 -9.61
CA SER A 21 -4.36 -19.21 -10.14
C SER A 21 -4.66 -17.98 -9.27
N ASN A 22 -3.94 -16.90 -9.53
CA ASN A 22 -4.35 -15.59 -9.08
C ASN A 22 -5.68 -15.31 -9.80
N ASN A 23 -6.78 -15.31 -9.05
CA ASN A 23 -8.12 -15.00 -9.55
C ASN A 23 -8.24 -13.56 -10.06
N GLY A 24 -7.13 -12.90 -10.43
CA GLY A 24 -7.06 -11.50 -10.86
C GLY A 24 -7.33 -10.48 -9.75
N LEU A 25 -7.53 -10.94 -8.50
CA LEU A 25 -7.90 -10.09 -7.37
C LEU A 25 -6.70 -9.51 -6.61
N LEU A 26 -5.50 -10.06 -6.80
CA LEU A 26 -4.24 -9.59 -6.20
C LEU A 26 -3.15 -9.56 -7.26
N GLN A 27 -2.53 -8.41 -7.44
CA GLN A 27 -1.35 -8.24 -8.28
C GLN A 27 -0.21 -7.69 -7.42
N ILE A 28 1.01 -8.20 -7.62
CA ILE A 28 2.23 -7.71 -6.97
C ILE A 28 3.23 -7.31 -8.04
N THR A 29 3.55 -6.03 -8.09
CA THR A 29 4.46 -5.42 -9.07
C THR A 29 5.69 -4.88 -8.36
N HIS A 30 6.88 -5.21 -8.87
CA HIS A 30 8.14 -4.62 -8.39
C HIS A 30 8.20 -3.14 -8.79
N LEU A 31 8.46 -2.27 -7.82
CA LEU A 31 8.59 -0.83 -8.05
C LEU A 31 10.06 -0.45 -8.30
N THR A 32 10.90 -0.62 -7.30
CA THR A 32 12.34 -0.32 -7.34
C THR A 32 13.04 -0.93 -6.12
N GLY A 33 14.28 -1.41 -6.27
CA GLY A 33 15.01 -2.01 -5.14
C GLY A 33 14.17 -3.07 -4.40
N ASP A 34 13.92 -2.83 -3.12
CA ASP A 34 13.15 -3.73 -2.26
C ASP A 34 11.67 -3.33 -2.11
N PHE A 35 11.19 -2.37 -2.93
CA PHE A 35 9.82 -1.85 -2.91
C PHE A 35 8.92 -2.55 -3.92
N TYR A 36 7.70 -2.86 -3.48
CA TYR A 36 6.68 -3.53 -4.27
C TYR A 36 5.33 -2.87 -4.04
N ILE A 37 4.54 -2.75 -5.10
CA ILE A 37 3.14 -2.35 -5.03
C ILE A 37 2.29 -3.61 -5.08
N PHE A 38 1.35 -3.75 -4.14
CA PHE A 38 0.26 -4.70 -4.29
C PHE A 38 -1.01 -3.95 -4.66
N THR A 39 -1.72 -4.48 -5.65
CA THR A 39 -3.01 -3.95 -6.09
C THR A 39 -4.05 -5.04 -5.88
N THR A 40 -5.12 -4.72 -5.16
CA THR A 40 -6.26 -5.60 -4.97
C THR A 40 -7.51 -4.97 -5.57
N TYR A 41 -8.48 -5.80 -5.93
CA TYR A 41 -9.71 -5.34 -6.57
C TYR A 41 -10.89 -5.69 -5.69
N LYS A 42 -11.74 -4.70 -5.41
CA LYS A 42 -13.06 -4.89 -4.78
C LYS A 42 -14.14 -4.43 -5.76
N ASN A 43 -15.26 -5.13 -5.78
CA ASN A 43 -16.39 -4.67 -6.56
C ASN A 43 -16.95 -3.39 -5.93
N TYR A 44 -16.84 -2.29 -6.64
CA TYR A 44 -17.36 -0.99 -6.25
C TYR A 44 -18.36 -0.51 -7.31
N GLN A 45 -19.63 -0.33 -6.93
CA GLN A 45 -20.70 0.06 -7.85
C GLN A 45 -20.82 -0.84 -9.11
N GLY A 46 -20.62 -2.16 -8.93
CA GLY A 46 -20.74 -3.14 -10.01
C GLY A 46 -19.48 -3.33 -10.86
N THR A 47 -18.40 -2.58 -10.59
CA THR A 47 -17.13 -2.66 -11.33
C THR A 47 -15.98 -3.00 -10.39
N PRO A 48 -15.05 -3.92 -10.78
CA PRO A 48 -13.82 -4.14 -10.03
C PRO A 48 -12.99 -2.85 -10.00
N PHE A 49 -12.76 -2.31 -8.79
CA PHE A 49 -12.02 -1.07 -8.60
C PHE A 49 -10.71 -1.36 -7.86
N PRO A 50 -9.55 -0.91 -8.40
CA PRO A 50 -8.24 -1.22 -7.83
C PRO A 50 -7.96 -0.38 -6.59
N ALA A 51 -7.36 -1.00 -5.56
CA ALA A 51 -6.76 -0.34 -4.41
C ALA A 51 -5.29 -0.75 -4.30
N ASN A 52 -4.41 0.24 -4.20
CA ASN A 52 -2.97 0.06 -4.12
C ASN A 52 -2.52 0.14 -2.66
N GLY A 53 -1.62 -0.75 -2.29
CA GLY A 53 -0.79 -0.65 -1.12
C GLY A 53 0.67 -0.85 -1.51
N LEU A 54 1.57 -0.62 -0.55
CA LEU A 54 3.00 -0.77 -0.76
C LEU A 54 3.56 -1.76 0.27
N TYR A 55 4.52 -2.58 -0.12
CA TYR A 55 5.35 -3.24 0.86
C TYR A 55 6.85 -3.07 0.55
N LEU A 56 7.63 -3.03 1.63
CA LEU A 56 9.08 -2.91 1.61
C LEU A 56 9.71 -4.14 2.25
N VAL A 57 10.60 -4.81 1.53
CA VAL A 57 11.38 -5.95 2.03
C VAL A 57 12.62 -5.41 2.75
N THR A 58 12.78 -5.77 4.02
CA THR A 58 13.91 -5.34 4.84
C THR A 58 14.67 -6.53 5.42
N ASP A 59 15.82 -6.28 6.05
CA ASP A 59 16.57 -7.34 6.74
C ASP A 59 15.78 -7.96 7.89
N ASP A 60 14.97 -7.17 8.60
CA ASP A 60 14.18 -7.58 9.76
C ASP A 60 12.78 -8.14 9.42
N GLY A 61 12.42 -8.22 8.12
CA GLY A 61 11.10 -8.65 7.67
C GLY A 61 10.46 -7.65 6.71
N VAL A 62 9.18 -7.78 6.44
CA VAL A 62 8.46 -6.93 5.47
C VAL A 62 7.59 -5.91 6.20
N VAL A 63 7.70 -4.65 5.77
CA VAL A 63 6.82 -3.55 6.19
C VAL A 63 5.74 -3.35 5.14
N MET A 64 4.50 -3.36 5.55
CA MET A 64 3.32 -3.12 4.72
C MET A 64 2.75 -1.73 5.02
N ILE A 65 2.38 -1.00 3.98
CA ILE A 65 1.62 0.25 4.06
C ILE A 65 0.24 0.00 3.47
N ASP A 66 -0.77 0.21 4.28
CA ASP A 66 -2.18 -0.11 4.05
C ASP A 66 -2.47 -1.62 3.95
N SER A 67 -3.73 -2.00 4.05
CA SER A 67 -4.21 -3.37 3.85
C SER A 67 -4.97 -3.48 2.52
N PRO A 68 -5.10 -4.70 1.95
CA PRO A 68 -6.03 -4.93 0.86
C PRO A 68 -7.43 -4.44 1.20
N TRP A 69 -8.14 -3.92 0.23
CA TRP A 69 -9.55 -3.55 0.42
C TRP A 69 -10.47 -4.78 0.46
N ASP A 70 -10.15 -5.82 -0.30
CA ASP A 70 -10.86 -7.09 -0.27
C ASP A 70 -10.30 -7.99 0.84
N THR A 71 -11.12 -8.32 1.82
CA THR A 71 -10.75 -9.14 2.99
C THR A 71 -10.27 -10.53 2.61
N THR A 72 -10.70 -11.08 1.46
CA THR A 72 -10.26 -12.38 0.95
C THR A 72 -8.80 -12.37 0.52
N GLN A 73 -8.19 -11.20 0.37
CA GLN A 73 -6.80 -11.03 -0.08
C GLN A 73 -5.79 -10.86 1.07
N PHE A 74 -6.21 -10.81 2.32
CA PHE A 74 -5.30 -10.64 3.45
C PHE A 74 -4.28 -11.78 3.55
N GLN A 75 -4.73 -13.04 3.60
CA GLN A 75 -3.82 -14.18 3.66
C GLN A 75 -3.08 -14.42 2.34
N PRO A 76 -3.72 -14.38 1.16
CA PRO A 76 -3.00 -14.50 -0.12
C PRO A 76 -1.85 -13.51 -0.29
N LEU A 77 -1.97 -12.27 0.20
CA LEU A 77 -0.87 -11.30 0.17
C LEU A 77 0.29 -11.76 1.07
N LEU A 78 0.01 -12.19 2.32
CA LEU A 78 1.04 -12.69 3.23
C LEU A 78 1.76 -13.92 2.64
N ASP A 79 1.01 -14.85 2.08
CA ASP A 79 1.55 -16.07 1.46
C ASP A 79 2.43 -15.75 0.25
N SER A 80 1.98 -14.81 -0.59
CA SER A 80 2.74 -14.35 -1.76
C SER A 80 4.05 -13.68 -1.37
N ILE A 81 4.04 -12.83 -0.33
CA ILE A 81 5.23 -12.18 0.21
C ILE A 81 6.19 -13.23 0.77
N LYS A 82 5.68 -14.18 1.56
CA LYS A 82 6.48 -15.26 2.15
C LYS A 82 7.12 -16.13 1.07
N LEU A 83 6.34 -16.52 0.07
CA LEU A 83 6.81 -17.35 -1.04
C LEU A 83 7.90 -16.62 -1.86
N LYS A 84 7.66 -15.34 -2.17
CA LYS A 84 8.56 -14.56 -3.03
C LYS A 84 9.88 -14.18 -2.35
N HIS A 85 9.84 -13.83 -1.06
CA HIS A 85 10.97 -13.22 -0.36
C HIS A 85 11.52 -14.08 0.78
N ASN A 86 10.86 -15.18 1.13
CA ASN A 86 11.16 -16.01 2.31
C ASN A 86 11.21 -15.18 3.62
N LYS A 87 10.42 -14.12 3.69
CA LYS A 87 10.31 -13.20 4.84
C LYS A 87 8.86 -13.08 5.28
N ASP A 88 8.67 -12.80 6.57
CA ASP A 88 7.35 -12.57 7.14
C ASP A 88 7.06 -11.06 7.17
N VAL A 89 5.80 -10.69 7.08
CA VAL A 89 5.36 -9.31 7.36
C VAL A 89 5.46 -9.09 8.87
N VAL A 90 6.15 -8.04 9.28
CA VAL A 90 6.38 -7.71 10.70
C VAL A 90 5.65 -6.44 11.13
N MET A 91 5.21 -5.62 10.16
CA MET A 91 4.58 -4.34 10.42
C MET A 91 3.56 -4.00 9.33
N CYS A 92 2.43 -3.41 9.72
CA CYS A 92 1.45 -2.80 8.82
C CYS A 92 1.06 -1.41 9.36
N ILE A 93 1.16 -0.38 8.54
CA ILE A 93 0.76 0.99 8.88
C ILE A 93 -0.42 1.37 7.99
N ALA A 94 -1.58 1.72 8.57
CA ALA A 94 -2.71 2.25 7.81
C ALA A 94 -2.66 3.78 7.76
N THR A 95 -2.89 4.33 6.55
CA THR A 95 -2.69 5.76 6.28
C THR A 95 -3.88 6.64 6.66
N HIS A 96 -5.07 6.09 6.78
CA HIS A 96 -6.27 6.78 7.28
C HIS A 96 -7.39 5.77 7.61
N SER A 97 -8.52 6.26 8.14
CA SER A 97 -9.58 5.46 8.79
C SER A 97 -10.57 4.78 7.85
N HIS A 98 -10.38 4.78 6.53
CA HIS A 98 -11.27 4.06 5.62
C HIS A 98 -10.95 2.56 5.56
N GLU A 99 -11.99 1.75 5.30
CA GLU A 99 -11.93 0.29 5.26
C GLU A 99 -10.86 -0.25 4.31
N ASP A 100 -10.64 0.43 3.18
CA ASP A 100 -9.64 0.05 2.18
C ASP A 100 -8.18 0.26 2.65
N ARG A 101 -7.99 0.76 3.90
CA ARG A 101 -6.68 0.93 4.55
C ARG A 101 -6.60 0.18 5.88
N THR A 102 -7.68 0.24 6.67
CA THR A 102 -7.72 -0.31 8.03
C THR A 102 -8.35 -1.70 8.11
N GLY A 103 -9.01 -2.17 7.04
CA GLY A 103 -9.80 -3.41 7.05
C GLY A 103 -9.04 -4.65 7.51
N GLY A 104 -7.72 -4.71 7.26
CA GLY A 104 -6.88 -5.83 7.65
C GLY A 104 -6.26 -5.75 9.05
N LEU A 105 -6.38 -4.64 9.79
CA LEU A 105 -5.62 -4.42 11.02
C LEU A 105 -5.85 -5.49 12.09
N ASN A 106 -7.10 -5.85 12.36
CA ASN A 106 -7.41 -6.90 13.35
C ASN A 106 -6.88 -8.27 12.90
N TYR A 107 -7.02 -8.58 11.60
CA TYR A 107 -6.52 -9.83 11.04
C TYR A 107 -5.00 -9.93 11.19
N TYR A 108 -4.26 -8.89 10.82
CA TYR A 108 -2.80 -8.86 10.91
C TYR A 108 -2.30 -8.92 12.35
N ARG A 109 -2.95 -8.19 13.26
CA ARG A 109 -2.65 -8.29 14.69
C ARG A 109 -2.80 -9.72 15.23
N GLN A 110 -3.84 -10.45 14.84
CA GLN A 110 -4.04 -11.87 15.22
C GLN A 110 -2.93 -12.80 14.68
N LYS A 111 -2.24 -12.39 13.61
CA LYS A 111 -1.06 -13.08 13.06
C LYS A 111 0.26 -12.64 13.70
N GLY A 112 0.23 -11.78 14.72
CA GLY A 112 1.43 -11.26 15.38
C GLY A 112 2.13 -10.14 14.61
N ILE A 113 1.50 -9.59 13.58
CA ILE A 113 2.02 -8.46 12.82
C ILE A 113 1.69 -7.18 13.59
N LYS A 114 2.70 -6.34 13.88
CA LYS A 114 2.51 -5.06 14.55
C LYS A 114 1.73 -4.10 13.65
N THR A 115 0.59 -3.63 14.13
CA THR A 115 -0.27 -2.72 13.36
C THR A 115 -0.24 -1.32 13.95
N TYR A 116 -0.16 -0.31 13.07
CA TYR A 116 0.00 1.10 13.45
C TYR A 116 -1.02 1.97 12.73
N THR A 117 -1.53 2.98 13.45
CA THR A 117 -2.27 4.13 12.89
C THR A 117 -1.91 5.40 13.65
N THR A 118 -2.26 6.57 13.12
CA THR A 118 -2.23 7.79 13.91
C THR A 118 -3.27 7.74 15.02
N GLU A 119 -3.08 8.55 16.07
CA GLU A 119 -4.09 8.75 17.13
C GLU A 119 -5.45 9.15 16.53
N GLN A 120 -5.45 10.06 15.56
CA GLN A 120 -6.68 10.53 14.92
C GLN A 120 -7.39 9.39 14.18
N THR A 121 -6.67 8.60 13.39
CA THR A 121 -7.20 7.41 12.72
C THR A 121 -7.78 6.41 13.73
N TYR A 122 -7.05 6.14 14.81
CA TYR A 122 -7.51 5.24 15.86
C TYR A 122 -8.84 5.69 16.48
N GLN A 123 -8.97 6.99 16.82
CA GLN A 123 -10.19 7.52 17.42
C GLN A 123 -11.38 7.49 16.46
N ILE A 124 -11.16 7.76 15.16
CA ILE A 124 -12.21 7.65 14.13
C ILE A 124 -12.68 6.21 14.00
N CYS A 125 -11.76 5.25 13.84
CA CYS A 125 -12.08 3.83 13.75
C CYS A 125 -12.84 3.34 15.00
N LYS A 126 -12.38 3.74 16.20
CA LYS A 126 -13.04 3.40 17.46
C LYS A 126 -14.46 3.93 17.54
N ALA A 127 -14.69 5.17 17.12
CA ALA A 127 -16.02 5.79 17.12
C ALA A 127 -16.97 5.11 16.12
N LYS A 128 -16.44 4.59 15.01
CA LYS A 128 -17.22 3.87 13.98
C LYS A 128 -17.37 2.36 14.26
N GLY A 129 -16.68 1.82 15.29
CA GLY A 129 -16.67 0.38 15.59
C GLY A 129 -15.86 -0.45 14.57
N GLU A 130 -14.88 0.15 13.92
CA GLU A 130 -14.04 -0.46 12.90
C GLU A 130 -12.76 -1.11 13.48
N ASN A 131 -11.93 -1.69 12.62
CA ASN A 131 -10.69 -2.36 13.02
C ASN A 131 -9.70 -1.36 13.63
N LEU A 132 -9.05 -1.78 14.74
CA LEU A 132 -8.12 -0.93 15.49
C LEU A 132 -6.69 -1.45 15.39
N ALA A 133 -5.74 -0.54 15.21
CA ALA A 133 -4.32 -0.85 15.33
C ALA A 133 -3.93 -1.14 16.78
N GLU A 134 -2.84 -1.89 16.95
CA GLU A 134 -2.23 -2.19 18.27
C GLU A 134 -1.42 -0.99 18.80
N TYR A 135 -0.72 -0.28 17.91
CA TYR A 135 0.16 0.83 18.25
C TYR A 135 -0.32 2.13 17.63
N ILE A 136 -0.12 3.22 18.37
CA ILE A 136 -0.55 4.57 17.98
C ILE A 136 0.66 5.45 17.70
N ILE A 137 0.65 6.10 16.53
CA ILE A 137 1.59 7.13 16.13
C ILE A 137 1.08 8.48 16.64
N GLN A 138 1.72 9.03 17.67
CA GLN A 138 1.26 10.25 18.33
C GLN A 138 1.58 11.53 17.54
N LYS A 139 2.61 11.50 16.71
CA LYS A 139 3.10 12.62 15.88
C LYS A 139 3.84 12.07 14.70
N ASP A 140 4.19 12.91 13.74
CA ASP A 140 5.09 12.52 12.65
C ASP A 140 6.33 11.80 13.21
N THR A 141 6.58 10.61 12.69
CA THR A 141 7.55 9.67 13.27
C THR A 141 8.43 9.08 12.18
N THR A 142 9.74 9.03 12.44
CA THR A 142 10.67 8.26 11.62
C THR A 142 10.80 6.85 12.19
N PHE A 143 10.49 5.87 11.37
CA PHE A 143 10.68 4.45 11.65
C PHE A 143 12.02 3.99 11.11
N LYS A 144 12.64 3.04 11.83
CA LYS A 144 13.77 2.25 11.36
C LYS A 144 13.37 0.78 11.38
N VAL A 145 13.42 0.10 10.23
CA VAL A 145 13.20 -1.35 10.11
C VAL A 145 14.28 -1.91 9.21
N GLY A 146 15.11 -2.80 9.75
CA GLY A 146 16.31 -3.29 9.09
C GLY A 146 17.21 -2.12 8.64
N GLN A 147 17.57 -2.12 7.37
CA GLN A 147 18.44 -1.11 6.73
C GLN A 147 17.69 0.15 6.28
N TYR A 148 16.37 0.22 6.44
CA TYR A 148 15.55 1.30 5.93
C TYR A 148 15.07 2.26 7.01
N PHE A 149 14.99 3.55 6.62
CA PHE A 149 14.33 4.62 7.36
C PHE A 149 13.19 5.17 6.51
N PHE A 150 12.07 5.45 7.13
CA PHE A 150 10.94 6.14 6.51
C PHE A 150 10.18 6.96 7.53
N GLU A 151 9.50 8.01 7.06
CA GLU A 151 8.73 8.87 7.94
C GLU A 151 7.24 8.88 7.59
N THR A 152 6.40 8.97 8.62
CA THR A 152 4.99 9.31 8.50
C THR A 152 4.84 10.81 8.58
N TYR A 153 3.96 11.40 7.76
CA TYR A 153 3.73 12.84 7.77
C TYR A 153 2.26 13.18 7.60
N TYR A 154 1.74 13.96 8.56
CA TYR A 154 0.42 14.57 8.50
C TYR A 154 0.51 15.99 7.96
N ALA A 155 0.22 16.19 6.68
CA ALA A 155 0.26 17.52 6.04
C ALA A 155 -1.00 18.36 6.32
N GLY A 156 -2.10 17.72 6.70
CA GLY A 156 -3.42 18.33 6.94
C GLY A 156 -4.56 17.44 6.44
N ALA A 157 -5.79 17.87 6.69
CA ALA A 157 -6.97 17.21 6.16
C ALA A 157 -7.02 17.30 4.62
N GLY A 158 -7.64 16.32 3.98
CA GLY A 158 -7.80 16.27 2.54
C GLY A 158 -8.88 15.28 2.15
N HIS A 159 -8.49 14.10 1.66
CA HIS A 159 -9.40 12.99 1.37
C HIS A 159 -10.19 12.53 2.61
N SER A 160 -9.53 12.55 3.75
CA SER A 160 -10.10 12.34 5.08
C SER A 160 -9.46 13.31 6.08
N PRO A 161 -10.02 13.49 7.30
CA PRO A 161 -9.43 14.39 8.30
C PRO A 161 -8.08 13.89 8.84
N ASP A 162 -7.78 12.60 8.73
CA ASP A 162 -6.70 11.88 9.41
C ASP A 162 -5.62 11.33 8.46
N ASN A 163 -5.70 11.64 7.16
CA ASN A 163 -4.80 11.07 6.15
C ASN A 163 -3.34 11.48 6.35
N ILE A 164 -2.45 10.49 6.33
CA ILE A 164 -0.99 10.69 6.32
C ILE A 164 -0.39 10.18 5.03
N VAL A 165 0.83 10.63 4.74
CA VAL A 165 1.69 10.08 3.69
C VAL A 165 2.92 9.42 4.32
N ILE A 166 3.54 8.50 3.59
CA ILE A 166 4.78 7.84 4.00
C ILE A 166 5.88 8.20 3.01
N TRP A 167 7.01 8.66 3.53
CA TRP A 167 8.16 9.07 2.74
C TRP A 167 9.40 8.21 2.99
N PHE A 168 10.02 7.73 1.93
CA PHE A 168 11.26 6.98 1.92
C PHE A 168 12.35 7.82 1.24
N GLU A 169 13.07 8.60 2.04
CA GLU A 169 14.03 9.63 1.58
C GLU A 169 15.10 9.07 0.65
N LYS A 170 15.74 7.96 1.03
CA LYS A 170 16.84 7.36 0.25
C LYS A 170 16.41 6.94 -1.15
N ASN A 171 15.18 6.46 -1.30
CA ASN A 171 14.65 5.94 -2.55
C ASN A 171 13.76 6.94 -3.29
N LYS A 172 13.47 8.09 -2.65
CA LYS A 172 12.57 9.12 -3.18
C LYS A 172 11.19 8.54 -3.54
N VAL A 173 10.66 7.65 -2.67
CA VAL A 173 9.33 7.05 -2.81
C VAL A 173 8.37 7.78 -1.87
N LEU A 174 7.32 8.35 -2.42
CA LEU A 174 6.21 8.96 -1.70
C LEU A 174 4.97 8.06 -1.84
N TYR A 175 4.57 7.42 -0.75
CA TYR A 175 3.28 6.74 -0.71
C TYR A 175 2.21 7.72 -0.21
N GLY A 176 1.31 8.11 -1.11
CA GLY A 176 0.29 9.12 -0.85
C GLY A 176 -1.07 8.56 -0.43
N GLY A 177 -1.32 7.27 -0.67
CA GLY A 177 -2.63 6.67 -0.41
C GLY A 177 -3.76 7.44 -1.13
N CYS A 178 -4.96 7.43 -0.55
CA CYS A 178 -6.14 8.06 -1.18
C CYS A 178 -6.12 9.59 -1.17
N LEU A 179 -5.19 10.20 -0.40
CA LEU A 179 -4.96 11.64 -0.42
C LEU A 179 -4.47 12.13 -1.79
N ILE A 180 -3.74 11.28 -2.53
CA ILE A 180 -3.23 11.58 -3.86
C ILE A 180 -4.05 10.79 -4.88
N LYS A 181 -4.59 11.50 -5.88
CA LYS A 181 -5.38 10.91 -6.97
C LYS A 181 -4.49 10.52 -8.13
N SER A 182 -4.74 9.32 -8.67
CA SER A 182 -4.12 8.88 -9.92
C SER A 182 -4.41 9.84 -11.06
N VAL A 183 -3.49 9.92 -12.03
CA VAL A 183 -3.72 10.66 -13.29
C VAL A 183 -4.90 10.11 -14.11
N GLU A 184 -5.33 8.89 -13.85
CA GLU A 184 -6.53 8.29 -14.48
C GLU A 184 -7.83 8.68 -13.78
N ALA A 185 -7.76 9.29 -12.58
CA ALA A 185 -8.96 9.72 -11.87
C ALA A 185 -9.62 10.91 -12.57
N ASN A 186 -10.93 10.82 -12.76
CA ASN A 186 -11.72 11.90 -13.37
C ASN A 186 -12.40 12.78 -12.30
N ASP A 187 -12.36 12.35 -11.04
CA ASP A 187 -12.96 13.03 -9.88
C ASP A 187 -12.17 12.76 -8.59
N LEU A 188 -12.65 13.33 -7.49
CA LEU A 188 -12.03 13.18 -6.17
C LEU A 188 -12.49 11.91 -5.42
N GLY A 189 -13.40 11.12 -5.98
CA GLY A 189 -13.96 9.91 -5.38
C GLY A 189 -14.85 10.19 -4.18
N ASN A 190 -14.77 9.35 -3.14
CA ASN A 190 -15.55 9.52 -1.93
C ASN A 190 -15.19 10.82 -1.18
N LEU A 191 -16.19 11.67 -0.95
CA LEU A 191 -16.05 12.98 -0.28
C LEU A 191 -16.83 13.07 1.04
N SER A 192 -17.36 11.96 1.56
CA SER A 192 -18.27 11.96 2.72
C SER A 192 -17.67 12.62 3.97
N ASP A 193 -16.35 12.53 4.15
CA ASP A 193 -15.59 13.10 5.25
C ASP A 193 -14.37 13.92 4.78
N ALA A 194 -14.30 14.22 3.46
CA ALA A 194 -13.22 15.00 2.87
C ALA A 194 -13.31 16.50 3.23
N ASN A 195 -12.15 17.14 3.29
CA ASN A 195 -12.05 18.60 3.38
C ASN A 195 -11.48 19.18 2.09
N THR A 196 -12.34 19.34 1.08
CA THR A 196 -11.94 19.82 -0.24
C THR A 196 -11.38 21.25 -0.25
N LYS A 197 -11.65 22.06 0.79
CA LYS A 197 -11.12 23.43 0.93
C LYS A 197 -9.68 23.42 1.43
N GLU A 198 -9.34 22.54 2.39
CA GLU A 198 -7.98 22.41 2.93
C GLU A 198 -7.08 21.51 2.04
N TRP A 199 -7.65 20.59 1.32
CA TRP A 199 -6.91 19.60 0.54
C TRP A 199 -5.86 20.19 -0.43
N PRO A 200 -6.13 21.27 -1.18
CA PRO A 200 -5.09 21.90 -2.02
C PRO A 200 -3.87 22.37 -1.22
N LYS A 201 -4.08 22.91 -0.03
CA LYS A 201 -3.02 23.36 0.85
C LYS A 201 -2.23 22.19 1.43
N THR A 202 -2.91 21.09 1.75
CA THR A 202 -2.32 19.83 2.19
C THR A 202 -1.38 19.28 1.12
N ILE A 203 -1.81 19.19 -0.15
CA ILE A 203 -0.95 18.75 -1.26
C ILE A 203 0.27 19.66 -1.45
N LYS A 204 0.08 20.98 -1.40
CA LYS A 204 1.20 21.94 -1.52
C LYS A 204 2.23 21.80 -0.39
N LYS A 205 1.81 21.49 0.83
CA LYS A 205 2.74 21.21 1.94
C LYS A 205 3.56 19.94 1.68
N ILE A 206 2.94 18.88 1.10
CA ILE A 206 3.63 17.67 0.71
C ILE A 206 4.68 17.98 -0.36
N GLN A 207 4.30 18.71 -1.42
CA GLN A 207 5.23 19.11 -2.47
C GLN A 207 6.40 19.96 -1.95
N GLY A 208 6.15 20.87 -0.98
CA GLY A 208 7.19 21.70 -0.39
C GLY A 208 8.11 20.96 0.60
N LYS A 209 7.62 19.86 1.22
CA LYS A 209 8.41 19.07 2.17
C LYS A 209 9.24 17.97 1.47
N PHE A 210 8.66 17.30 0.49
CA PHE A 210 9.26 16.16 -0.19
C PHE A 210 9.58 16.53 -1.64
N GLU A 211 10.79 17.01 -1.84
CA GLU A 211 11.24 17.51 -3.15
C GLU A 211 11.55 16.37 -4.12
N ALA A 212 11.05 16.50 -5.33
CA ALA A 212 11.35 15.63 -6.48
C ALA A 212 11.24 14.12 -6.18
N PRO A 213 10.08 13.60 -5.75
CA PRO A 213 9.92 12.17 -5.60
C PRO A 213 10.13 11.46 -6.95
N ASN A 214 10.87 10.34 -6.93
CA ASN A 214 11.01 9.47 -8.09
C ASN A 214 9.74 8.67 -8.37
N TYR A 215 8.98 8.39 -7.29
CA TYR A 215 7.74 7.64 -7.35
C TYR A 215 6.71 8.28 -6.42
N VAL A 216 5.50 8.50 -6.95
CA VAL A 216 4.33 8.97 -6.20
C VAL A 216 3.24 7.91 -6.31
N ILE A 217 2.88 7.27 -5.20
CA ILE A 217 1.96 6.13 -5.22
C ILE A 217 0.59 6.56 -4.70
N PRO A 218 -0.42 6.72 -5.57
CA PRO A 218 -1.80 6.96 -5.18
C PRO A 218 -2.47 5.69 -4.65
N GLY A 219 -3.50 5.86 -3.82
CA GLY A 219 -4.23 4.75 -3.21
C GLY A 219 -5.06 3.91 -4.18
N HIS A 220 -5.35 4.41 -5.38
CA HIS A 220 -6.17 3.74 -6.38
C HIS A 220 -5.64 3.99 -7.79
N GLN A 221 -6.00 3.10 -8.73
CA GLN A 221 -5.71 3.20 -10.16
C GLN A 221 -4.21 3.22 -10.49
N ASN A 222 -3.81 3.81 -11.62
CA ASN A 222 -2.44 3.83 -12.09
C ASN A 222 -1.51 4.64 -11.16
N TRP A 223 -0.34 4.09 -10.88
CA TRP A 223 0.71 4.68 -10.03
C TRP A 223 2.05 4.85 -10.77
N THR A 224 2.08 4.60 -12.08
CA THR A 224 3.33 4.68 -12.86
C THR A 224 3.68 6.09 -13.32
N ASP A 225 2.79 7.06 -13.11
CA ASP A 225 2.97 8.46 -13.47
C ASP A 225 3.16 9.34 -12.22
N ASN A 226 4.26 10.08 -12.18
CA ASN A 226 4.63 10.91 -11.03
C ASN A 226 3.89 12.26 -10.95
N SER A 227 3.06 12.62 -11.95
CA SER A 227 2.29 13.87 -11.94
C SER A 227 1.00 13.82 -11.09
N SER A 228 0.78 12.73 -10.35
CA SER A 228 -0.42 12.52 -9.52
C SER A 228 -0.68 13.63 -8.50
N LEU A 229 0.38 14.26 -7.95
CA LEU A 229 0.22 15.43 -7.05
C LEU A 229 -0.40 16.63 -7.77
N ASP A 230 0.11 16.98 -8.95
CA ASP A 230 -0.40 18.09 -9.76
C ASP A 230 -1.79 17.79 -10.32
N HIS A 231 -2.02 16.53 -10.72
CA HIS A 231 -3.34 16.08 -11.15
C HIS A 231 -4.38 16.20 -10.03
N THR A 232 -4.02 15.82 -8.79
CA THR A 232 -4.89 16.02 -7.62
C THR A 232 -5.26 17.49 -7.43
N LEU A 233 -4.29 18.40 -7.56
CA LEU A 233 -4.56 19.85 -7.51
C LEU A 233 -5.47 20.34 -8.62
N GLN A 234 -5.37 19.78 -9.84
CA GLN A 234 -6.25 20.10 -10.96
C GLN A 234 -7.69 19.67 -10.67
N LEU A 235 -7.91 18.45 -10.19
CA LEU A 235 -9.23 17.94 -9.80
C LEU A 235 -9.86 18.81 -8.70
N LEU A 236 -9.07 19.15 -7.67
CA LEU A 236 -9.52 20.04 -6.58
C LEU A 236 -9.91 21.45 -7.08
N LYS A 237 -9.14 22.00 -8.02
CA LYS A 237 -9.47 23.29 -8.64
C LYS A 237 -10.75 23.23 -9.46
N GLN A 238 -11.03 22.10 -10.11
CA GLN A 238 -12.29 21.92 -10.88
C GLN A 238 -13.48 21.76 -9.93
N HIS A 239 -13.31 21.00 -8.85
CA HIS A 239 -14.36 20.76 -7.86
C HIS A 239 -14.75 22.00 -7.06
N ASN A 240 -13.79 22.87 -6.71
CA ASN A 240 -13.98 24.06 -5.87
C ASN A 240 -14.40 25.32 -6.65
N LYS A 241 -14.68 25.20 -7.97
CA LYS A 241 -15.25 26.28 -8.78
C LYS A 241 -16.76 26.39 -8.59
#